data_9efea7dbd0138ade73a8a3b7c250961f
#
_entry.id   9efea7dbd0138ade73a8a3b7c250961f
#
_cell.length_a   1.000
_cell.length_b   1.000
_cell.length_c   1.000
_cell.angle_alpha   90.00
_cell.angle_beta   90.00
_cell.angle_gamma   90.00
#
_symmetry.space_group_name_H-M   'P 1'
#
loop_
_entity.id
_entity.type
_entity.pdbx_description
1 polymer ?
#
loop_
_entity_poly.entity_id
_entity_poly.type
_entity_poly.pdbx_seq_one_letter_code
_entity_poly.pdbx_strand_id
1 'polypeptide(L)'
;MGDVHAVGPTESTSPALSYWLLRRWRTPYPAPARYGLAALSVVGATLALLGLPGAEEPEIHRLVYLVVVGALGGLLGHGPAILGAFACGATSAILFASPPFALSMPQRADIISLIVFLSIALVSGELASRLRDQADTAWELARNREQLQDEMVRVEVLRRTDELRRALLRAVSHDLRSPLAAIRIAAGTLRDPATERDPTARLAAAMQIEADADRLSRLVSSLLDLSRIESGAIVLDRQWYGVDELVSDTVSRTPALSGCTVQIDISSAVPPVKLDYVLIQQALSNLLDNAARYAPAGSVIRVEALVDPPPGTLPEQAGRHGEVHLRVIDHGPGVPESERARVFDPFYRVGGPSKRQGETPSGAGYGLAVCSGFVQAHGGHCWVEETAGGGATFGIALPFDAGEMDAVGEASERTGQPVA
;
A
#
# COMPACT_ATOMS: atom_id res chain seq x y z
N MET A 1 30.61 0.53 -16.08
CA MET A 1 31.58 0.21 -15.01
C MET A 1 31.34 1.24 -13.90
N GLY A 2 30.71 0.84 -12.82
CA GLY A 2 30.31 1.70 -11.71
C GLY A 2 29.30 0.94 -10.86
N ASP A 3 29.80 0.06 -9.97
CA ASP A 3 29.02 -0.74 -9.04
C ASP A 3 28.23 0.18 -8.09
N VAL A 4 26.93 0.12 -8.14
CA VAL A 4 26.05 0.65 -7.10
C VAL A 4 25.88 -0.47 -6.07
N HIS A 5 26.68 -0.41 -4.99
CA HIS A 5 26.48 -1.23 -3.80
C HIS A 5 25.06 -1.00 -3.24
N ALA A 6 24.26 -2.05 -3.30
CA ALA A 6 23.04 -2.18 -2.54
C ALA A 6 23.40 -2.15 -1.04
N VAL A 7 23.10 -1.05 -0.37
CA VAL A 7 23.07 -0.96 1.09
C VAL A 7 21.87 -1.77 1.55
N GLY A 8 22.17 -2.97 2.07
CA GLY A 8 21.16 -3.80 2.73
C GLY A 8 20.54 -3.05 3.92
N PRO A 9 19.32 -3.39 4.31
CA PRO A 9 18.67 -2.78 5.47
C PRO A 9 19.50 -3.10 6.70
N THR A 10 20.10 -2.07 7.31
CA THR A 10 20.69 -2.15 8.66
C THR A 10 19.61 -2.68 9.58
N GLU A 11 19.88 -3.80 10.22
CA GLU A 11 19.07 -4.36 11.30
C GLU A 11 18.72 -3.25 12.30
N SER A 12 17.54 -2.69 12.18
CA SER A 12 16.95 -1.85 13.20
C SER A 12 16.68 -2.77 14.40
N THR A 13 17.59 -2.74 15.38
CA THR A 13 17.31 -3.26 16.73
C THR A 13 15.92 -2.77 17.11
N SER A 14 14.99 -3.72 17.23
CA SER A 14 13.58 -3.41 17.38
C SER A 14 13.41 -2.43 18.57
N PRO A 15 12.71 -1.31 18.40
CA PRO A 15 12.53 -0.29 19.44
C PRO A 15 11.85 -0.88 20.70
N ALA A 16 11.25 -2.04 20.60
CA ALA A 16 10.63 -2.76 21.70
C ALA A 16 11.62 -3.26 22.77
N LEU A 17 12.83 -3.69 22.38
CA LEU A 17 13.86 -4.17 23.33
C LEU A 17 14.46 -3.01 24.14
N SER A 18 14.74 -1.89 23.48
CA SER A 18 15.23 -0.68 24.14
C SER A 18 14.16 -0.08 25.07
N TYR A 19 12.89 -0.08 24.64
CA TYR A 19 11.75 0.35 25.45
C TYR A 19 11.56 -0.49 26.71
N TRP A 20 11.71 -1.82 26.61
CA TRP A 20 11.60 -2.73 27.76
C TRP A 20 12.74 -2.53 28.77
N LEU A 21 13.96 -2.34 28.31
CA LEU A 21 15.13 -2.06 29.14
C LEU A 21 14.99 -0.71 29.88
N LEU A 22 14.55 0.34 29.21
CA LEU A 22 14.44 1.69 29.81
C LEU A 22 13.23 1.82 30.73
N ARG A 23 12.11 1.15 30.45
CA ARG A 23 10.96 1.08 31.37
C ARG A 23 11.32 0.40 32.71
N ARG A 24 12.31 -0.49 32.71
CA ARG A 24 12.82 -1.17 33.92
C ARG A 24 13.60 -0.21 34.83
N TRP A 25 14.06 0.96 34.32
CA TRP A 25 14.78 1.97 35.08
C TRP A 25 13.87 3.01 35.74
N ARG A 26 12.62 3.07 35.39
CA ARG A 26 11.62 3.75 36.24
C ARG A 26 11.50 2.95 37.49
N THR A 27 11.90 3.52 38.66
CA THR A 27 11.78 2.82 39.95
C THR A 27 10.31 2.42 40.15
N PRO A 28 9.95 1.13 39.98
CA PRO A 28 8.54 0.69 40.06
C PRO A 28 8.01 0.70 41.49
N TYR A 29 8.87 1.12 42.44
CA TYR A 29 8.58 1.02 43.85
C TYR A 29 8.08 2.35 44.44
N PRO A 30 7.00 2.35 45.23
CA PRO A 30 6.56 3.53 45.99
C PRO A 30 7.66 3.98 46.92
N ALA A 31 7.64 5.27 47.33
CA ALA A 31 8.70 5.86 48.13
C ALA A 31 9.12 5.00 49.36
N PRO A 32 8.19 4.45 50.18
CA PRO A 32 8.58 3.63 51.35
C PRO A 32 9.33 2.35 50.95
N ALA A 33 8.95 1.71 49.84
CA ALA A 33 9.63 0.49 49.39
C ALA A 33 11.08 0.75 48.95
N ARG A 34 11.39 1.93 48.43
CA ARG A 34 12.77 2.30 48.03
C ARG A 34 13.69 2.38 49.26
N TYR A 35 13.19 2.95 50.33
CA TYR A 35 13.95 3.02 51.60
C TYR A 35 14.09 1.64 52.25
N GLY A 36 13.05 0.78 52.15
CA GLY A 36 13.13 -0.61 52.58
C GLY A 36 14.16 -1.42 51.81
N LEU A 37 14.22 -1.26 50.47
CA LEU A 37 15.22 -1.90 49.62
C LEU A 37 16.64 -1.39 49.94
N ALA A 38 16.80 -0.10 50.20
CA ALA A 38 18.10 0.44 50.59
C ALA A 38 18.57 -0.16 51.92
N ALA A 39 17.71 -0.22 52.92
CA ALA A 39 18.02 -0.86 54.24
C ALA A 39 18.38 -2.35 54.06
N LEU A 40 17.59 -3.09 53.26
CA LEU A 40 17.83 -4.51 52.99
C LEU A 40 19.18 -4.73 52.26
N SER A 41 19.53 -3.84 51.32
CA SER A 41 20.81 -3.91 50.62
C SER A 41 22.00 -3.69 51.54
N VAL A 42 21.91 -2.75 52.47
CA VAL A 42 22.95 -2.52 53.46
C VAL A 42 23.09 -3.72 54.41
N VAL A 43 21.98 -4.26 54.90
CA VAL A 43 21.97 -5.47 55.77
C VAL A 43 22.56 -6.67 55.01
N GLY A 44 22.15 -6.91 53.78
CA GLY A 44 22.67 -8.00 52.94
C GLY A 44 24.18 -7.87 52.70
N ALA A 45 24.67 -6.66 52.35
CA ALA A 45 26.09 -6.40 52.20
C ALA A 45 26.89 -6.62 53.47
N THR A 46 26.32 -6.20 54.64
CA THR A 46 26.93 -6.41 55.94
C THR A 46 27.03 -7.89 56.30
N LEU A 47 25.96 -8.67 56.08
CA LEU A 47 25.98 -10.12 56.33
C LEU A 47 26.97 -10.85 55.40
N ALA A 48 27.06 -10.43 54.15
CA ALA A 48 28.05 -10.97 53.22
C ALA A 48 29.48 -10.69 53.69
N LEU A 49 29.76 -9.47 54.17
CA LEU A 49 31.06 -9.10 54.73
C LEU A 49 31.41 -9.91 55.96
N LEU A 50 30.49 -10.15 56.87
CA LEU A 50 30.74 -10.94 58.09
C LEU A 50 31.06 -12.42 57.81
N GLY A 51 30.65 -12.93 56.65
CA GLY A 51 30.98 -14.29 56.16
C GLY A 51 32.28 -14.40 55.35
N LEU A 52 32.94 -13.28 55.03
CA LEU A 52 34.16 -13.27 54.23
C LEU A 52 35.42 -13.23 55.09
N PRO A 53 36.38 -14.17 54.97
CA PRO A 53 37.64 -14.10 55.65
C PRO A 53 38.43 -12.86 55.17
N GLY A 54 38.95 -12.07 56.10
CA GLY A 54 39.68 -10.83 55.82
C GLY A 54 38.82 -9.56 55.75
N ALA A 55 37.48 -9.66 55.95
CA ALA A 55 36.59 -8.49 55.93
C ALA A 55 36.81 -7.52 57.10
N GLU A 56 37.60 -7.93 58.08
CA GLU A 56 38.05 -7.05 59.21
C GLU A 56 39.01 -5.96 58.71
N GLU A 57 39.64 -6.14 57.54
CA GLU A 57 40.50 -5.10 56.94
C GLU A 57 39.64 -3.87 56.55
N PRO A 58 40.00 -2.67 57.06
CA PRO A 58 39.18 -1.47 56.85
C PRO A 58 39.05 -1.07 55.39
N GLU A 59 39.92 -1.51 54.50
CA GLU A 59 39.87 -1.22 53.09
C GLU A 59 38.78 -2.02 52.36
N ILE A 60 38.58 -3.29 52.73
CA ILE A 60 37.65 -4.19 52.04
C ILE A 60 36.19 -3.78 52.30
N HIS A 61 35.81 -3.62 53.58
CA HIS A 61 34.41 -3.29 53.88
C HIS A 61 34.02 -1.88 53.42
N ARG A 62 34.96 -0.92 53.45
CA ARG A 62 34.72 0.43 52.93
C ARG A 62 34.50 0.43 51.43
N LEU A 63 35.26 -0.37 50.66
CA LEU A 63 35.07 -0.51 49.21
C LEU A 63 33.73 -1.14 48.86
N VAL A 64 33.32 -2.18 49.56
CA VAL A 64 32.00 -2.82 49.33
C VAL A 64 30.88 -1.83 49.63
N TYR A 65 30.92 -1.13 50.75
CA TYR A 65 29.92 -0.12 51.08
C TYR A 65 29.87 1.04 50.08
N LEU A 66 31.02 1.43 49.51
CA LEU A 66 31.10 2.43 48.46
C LEU A 66 30.32 2.01 47.21
N VAL A 67 30.49 0.76 46.79
CA VAL A 67 29.77 0.17 45.64
C VAL A 67 28.26 0.10 45.94
N VAL A 68 27.87 -0.33 47.14
CA VAL A 68 26.47 -0.38 47.53
C VAL A 68 25.82 1.00 47.49
N VAL A 69 26.45 2.02 48.06
CA VAL A 69 25.94 3.39 48.09
C VAL A 69 25.82 3.96 46.70
N GLY A 70 26.83 3.73 45.82
CA GLY A 70 26.79 4.12 44.42
C GLY A 70 25.65 3.46 43.64
N ALA A 71 25.44 2.14 43.84
CA ALA A 71 24.34 1.42 43.28
C ALA A 71 22.95 1.91 43.76
N LEU A 72 22.82 2.19 45.05
CA LEU A 72 21.59 2.77 45.62
C LEU A 72 21.26 4.13 45.00
N GLY A 73 22.27 5.01 44.82
CA GLY A 73 22.11 6.30 44.17
C GLY A 73 21.65 6.17 42.69
N GLY A 74 22.28 5.28 41.92
CA GLY A 74 21.93 5.01 40.54
C GLY A 74 20.55 4.38 40.37
N LEU A 75 20.17 3.42 41.21
CA LEU A 75 18.95 2.64 41.05
C LEU A 75 17.73 3.24 41.78
N LEU A 76 17.90 3.71 43.01
CA LEU A 76 16.78 4.14 43.88
C LEU A 76 16.70 5.68 44.02
N GLY A 77 17.73 6.39 43.64
CA GLY A 77 17.83 7.85 43.71
C GLY A 77 18.52 8.32 45.02
N HIS A 78 18.73 9.64 45.10
CA HIS A 78 19.58 10.26 46.16
C HIS A 78 19.03 10.08 47.57
N GLY A 79 17.70 10.10 47.81
CA GLY A 79 17.14 9.94 49.16
C GLY A 79 17.51 8.60 49.82
N PRO A 80 17.16 7.45 49.20
CA PRO A 80 17.57 6.11 49.68
C PRO A 80 19.09 5.93 49.73
N ALA A 81 19.85 6.53 48.82
CA ALA A 81 21.32 6.45 48.82
C ALA A 81 21.96 7.20 50.00
N ILE A 82 21.43 8.37 50.34
CA ILE A 82 21.87 9.13 51.53
C ILE A 82 21.64 8.33 52.81
N LEU A 83 20.45 7.75 52.96
CA LEU A 83 20.14 6.87 54.12
C LEU A 83 21.08 5.67 54.12
N GLY A 84 21.31 5.03 52.96
CA GLY A 84 22.27 3.93 52.79
C GLY A 84 23.69 4.33 53.22
N ALA A 85 24.14 5.54 52.84
CA ALA A 85 25.47 6.07 53.19
C ALA A 85 25.63 6.21 54.70
N PHE A 86 24.63 6.78 55.35
CA PHE A 86 24.63 6.87 56.84
C PHE A 86 24.61 5.49 57.49
N ALA A 87 23.78 4.57 57.01
CA ALA A 87 23.69 3.22 57.51
C ALA A 87 25.01 2.43 57.33
N CYS A 88 25.63 2.52 56.15
CA CYS A 88 26.95 1.91 55.89
C CYS A 88 28.04 2.51 56.78
N GLY A 89 28.06 3.84 56.94
CA GLY A 89 29.01 4.52 57.85
C GLY A 89 28.85 4.09 59.29
N ALA A 90 27.61 4.05 59.79
CA ALA A 90 27.33 3.60 61.15
C ALA A 90 27.71 2.11 61.38
N THR A 91 27.38 1.25 60.40
CA THR A 91 27.71 -0.18 60.48
C THR A 91 29.24 -0.40 60.43
N SER A 92 29.93 0.34 59.59
CA SER A 92 31.41 0.33 59.53
C SER A 92 32.01 0.73 60.90
N ALA A 93 31.52 1.78 61.52
CA ALA A 93 32.05 2.29 62.77
C ALA A 93 31.74 1.40 63.99
N ILE A 94 30.62 0.63 63.96
CA ILE A 94 30.19 -0.19 65.10
C ILE A 94 30.71 -1.64 65.00
N LEU A 95 30.60 -2.27 63.82
CA LEU A 95 30.89 -3.71 63.67
C LEU A 95 32.36 -3.98 63.28
N PHE A 96 33.02 -3.07 62.65
CA PHE A 96 34.39 -3.26 62.15
C PHE A 96 35.43 -2.41 62.90
N ALA A 97 35.04 -1.80 64.01
CA ALA A 97 35.98 -1.15 64.98
C ALA A 97 36.76 -2.19 65.80
N SER A 98 37.98 -1.88 66.16
CA SER A 98 38.78 -2.73 67.06
C SER A 98 38.95 -2.03 68.43
N PRO A 99 38.41 -2.55 69.53
CA PRO A 99 37.58 -3.76 69.64
C PRO A 99 36.14 -3.55 69.15
N PRO A 100 35.45 -4.61 68.64
CA PRO A 100 34.11 -4.49 68.07
C PRO A 100 33.13 -4.06 69.21
N PHE A 101 32.10 -3.26 68.82
CA PHE A 101 31.10 -2.65 69.73
C PHE A 101 31.63 -1.65 70.75
N ALA A 102 32.90 -1.22 70.67
CA ALA A 102 33.38 -0.13 71.52
C ALA A 102 32.84 1.21 70.97
N LEU A 103 32.06 1.94 71.76
CA LEU A 103 31.67 3.33 71.46
C LEU A 103 32.90 4.24 71.68
N SER A 104 33.95 4.04 70.88
CA SER A 104 35.10 4.93 70.79
C SER A 104 34.78 6.16 69.97
N MET A 105 35.45 7.30 70.24
CA MET A 105 35.34 8.49 69.41
C MET A 105 35.65 8.15 67.92
N PRO A 106 34.81 8.57 66.98
CA PRO A 106 35.03 8.26 65.57
C PRO A 106 36.43 8.70 65.11
N GLN A 107 37.14 7.76 64.50
CA GLN A 107 38.48 8.03 64.00
C GLN A 107 38.36 8.98 62.78
N ARG A 108 39.41 9.72 62.50
CA ARG A 108 39.46 10.61 61.29
C ARG A 108 39.09 9.83 60.01
N ALA A 109 39.49 8.60 59.91
CA ALA A 109 39.19 7.70 58.77
C ALA A 109 37.70 7.39 58.61
N ASP A 110 36.92 7.30 59.66
CA ASP A 110 35.47 7.04 59.60
C ASP A 110 34.70 8.26 59.14
N ILE A 111 35.13 9.46 59.56
CA ILE A 111 34.56 10.72 59.09
C ILE A 111 34.81 10.90 57.62
N ILE A 112 36.04 10.64 57.15
CA ILE A 112 36.41 10.72 55.73
C ILE A 112 35.58 9.73 54.91
N SER A 113 35.42 8.48 55.39
CA SER A 113 34.61 7.46 54.71
C SER A 113 33.15 7.87 54.55
N LEU A 114 32.55 8.45 55.63
CA LEU A 114 31.18 8.95 55.56
C LEU A 114 31.03 10.10 54.58
N ILE A 115 31.99 11.03 54.51
CA ILE A 115 31.98 12.13 53.54
C ILE A 115 32.07 11.59 52.14
N VAL A 116 32.91 10.58 51.88
CA VAL A 116 33.04 9.93 50.56
C VAL A 116 31.75 9.21 50.20
N PHE A 117 31.15 8.43 51.13
CA PHE A 117 29.87 7.77 50.86
C PHE A 117 28.76 8.75 50.55
N LEU A 118 28.66 9.85 51.29
CA LEU A 118 27.66 10.91 51.04
C LEU A 118 27.88 11.60 49.72
N SER A 119 29.14 11.90 49.35
CA SER A 119 29.49 12.51 48.07
C SER A 119 29.09 11.61 46.91
N ILE A 120 29.37 10.31 47.00
CA ILE A 120 29.00 9.34 45.95
C ILE A 120 27.47 9.16 45.89
N ALA A 121 26.78 9.11 47.05
CA ALA A 121 25.31 9.05 47.06
C ALA A 121 24.68 10.25 46.31
N LEU A 122 25.19 11.45 46.57
CA LEU A 122 24.70 12.67 45.94
C LEU A 122 25.02 12.70 44.43
N VAL A 123 26.27 12.44 44.04
CA VAL A 123 26.71 12.48 42.65
C VAL A 123 26.00 11.40 41.82
N SER A 124 25.95 10.16 42.30
CA SER A 124 25.30 9.07 41.57
C SER A 124 23.79 9.28 41.45
N GLY A 125 23.15 9.78 42.53
CA GLY A 125 21.72 10.09 42.52
C GLY A 125 21.34 11.24 41.56
N GLU A 126 22.11 12.31 41.60
CA GLU A 126 21.94 13.46 40.71
C GLU A 126 22.17 13.08 39.22
N LEU A 127 23.26 12.35 38.93
CA LEU A 127 23.56 11.89 37.59
C LEU A 127 22.44 10.99 37.05
N ALA A 128 21.97 10.06 37.88
CA ALA A 128 20.87 9.17 37.47
C ALA A 128 19.56 9.93 37.24
N SER A 129 19.28 10.98 38.01
CA SER A 129 18.11 11.84 37.79
C SER A 129 18.21 12.57 36.47
N ARG A 130 19.32 13.23 36.20
CA ARG A 130 19.54 13.97 34.95
C ARG A 130 19.44 13.07 33.70
N LEU A 131 20.02 11.88 33.76
CA LEU A 131 19.94 10.93 32.64
C LEU A 131 18.51 10.46 32.38
N ARG A 132 17.70 10.28 33.45
CA ARG A 132 16.27 9.92 33.31
C ARG A 132 15.47 11.06 32.68
N ASP A 133 15.66 12.30 33.15
CA ASP A 133 14.95 13.46 32.64
C ASP A 133 15.29 13.69 31.15
N GLN A 134 16.55 13.52 30.76
CA GLN A 134 16.96 13.60 29.35
C GLN A 134 16.35 12.49 28.51
N ALA A 135 16.28 11.27 29.04
CA ALA A 135 15.67 10.16 28.33
C ALA A 135 14.15 10.39 28.14
N ASP A 136 13.43 10.84 29.17
CA ASP A 136 11.99 11.10 29.10
C ASP A 136 11.68 12.21 28.08
N THR A 137 12.45 13.31 28.08
CA THR A 137 12.29 14.38 27.07
C THR A 137 12.61 13.93 25.65
N ALA A 138 13.65 13.11 25.46
CA ALA A 138 13.98 12.55 24.16
C ALA A 138 12.85 11.64 23.62
N TRP A 139 12.24 10.83 24.48
CA TRP A 139 11.11 9.98 24.13
C TRP A 139 9.86 10.76 23.76
N GLU A 140 9.53 11.81 24.49
CA GLU A 140 8.40 12.69 24.16
C GLU A 140 8.60 13.36 22.81
N LEU A 141 9.80 13.87 22.54
CA LEU A 141 10.13 14.47 21.25
C LEU A 141 10.05 13.46 20.09
N ALA A 142 10.57 12.24 20.29
CA ALA A 142 10.51 11.18 19.28
C ALA A 142 9.06 10.80 18.96
N ARG A 143 8.23 10.63 19.99
CA ARG A 143 6.81 10.28 19.84
C ARG A 143 6.01 11.38 19.13
N ASN A 144 6.23 12.64 19.50
CA ASN A 144 5.58 13.78 18.84
C ASN A 144 6.00 13.88 17.38
N ARG A 145 7.28 13.62 17.07
CA ARG A 145 7.78 13.61 15.69
C ARG A 145 7.12 12.52 14.85
N GLU A 146 6.95 11.31 15.39
CA GLU A 146 6.29 10.21 14.71
C GLU A 146 4.81 10.55 14.41
N GLN A 147 4.09 11.09 15.38
CA GLN A 147 2.71 11.53 15.19
C GLN A 147 2.57 12.62 14.12
N LEU A 148 3.47 13.60 14.12
CA LEU A 148 3.48 14.66 13.09
C LEU A 148 3.80 14.10 11.69
N GLN A 149 4.68 13.11 11.59
CA GLN A 149 4.97 12.45 10.31
C GLN A 149 3.76 11.71 9.77
N ASP A 150 3.04 10.96 10.60
CA ASP A 150 1.84 10.23 10.21
C ASP A 150 0.74 11.20 9.77
N GLU A 151 0.57 12.31 10.48
CA GLU A 151 -0.39 13.35 10.11
C GLU A 151 -0.04 14.03 8.78
N MET A 152 1.25 14.33 8.55
CA MET A 152 1.72 14.89 7.27
C MET A 152 1.46 13.92 6.10
N VAL A 153 1.73 12.62 6.26
CA VAL A 153 1.43 11.60 5.24
C VAL A 153 -0.06 11.57 4.94
N ARG A 154 -0.89 11.58 5.97
CA ARG A 154 -2.35 11.58 5.81
C ARG A 154 -2.87 12.83 5.08
N VAL A 155 -2.37 14.00 5.44
CA VAL A 155 -2.73 15.27 4.76
C VAL A 155 -2.30 15.25 3.30
N GLU A 156 -1.09 14.77 3.01
CA GLU A 156 -0.58 14.69 1.62
C GLU A 156 -1.40 13.71 0.77
N VAL A 157 -1.81 12.56 1.31
CA VAL A 157 -2.70 11.61 0.62
C VAL A 157 -4.05 12.26 0.30
N LEU A 158 -4.67 12.93 1.29
CA LEU A 158 -5.95 13.63 1.09
C LEU A 158 -5.82 14.74 0.05
N ARG A 159 -4.74 15.51 0.09
CA ARG A 159 -4.48 16.57 -0.88
C ARG A 159 -4.34 16.02 -2.29
N ARG A 160 -3.56 14.97 -2.49
CA ARG A 160 -3.40 14.32 -3.80
C ARG A 160 -4.73 13.79 -4.34
N THR A 161 -5.54 13.18 -3.48
CA THR A 161 -6.87 12.70 -3.84
C THR A 161 -7.79 13.85 -4.28
N ASP A 162 -7.77 14.99 -3.56
CA ASP A 162 -8.58 16.16 -3.93
C ASP A 162 -8.09 16.83 -5.23
N GLU A 163 -6.77 16.92 -5.43
CA GLU A 163 -6.19 17.42 -6.68
C GLU A 163 -6.56 16.54 -7.88
N LEU A 164 -6.48 15.21 -7.73
CA LEU A 164 -6.96 14.26 -8.72
C LEU A 164 -8.45 14.47 -9.01
N ARG A 165 -9.28 14.50 -7.98
CA ARG A 165 -10.74 14.71 -8.15
C ARG A 165 -11.06 16.00 -8.89
N ARG A 166 -10.36 17.10 -8.60
CA ARG A 166 -10.54 18.39 -9.31
C ARG A 166 -10.05 18.33 -10.76
N ALA A 167 -8.95 17.62 -11.02
CA ALA A 167 -8.46 17.42 -12.38
C ALA A 167 -9.46 16.59 -13.20
N LEU A 168 -10.03 15.52 -12.60
CA LEU A 168 -11.07 14.70 -13.17
C LEU A 168 -12.31 15.50 -13.56
N LEU A 169 -12.87 16.29 -12.62
CA LEU A 169 -14.05 17.12 -12.87
C LEU A 169 -13.82 18.13 -14.00
N ARG A 170 -12.61 18.68 -14.11
CA ARG A 170 -12.25 19.60 -15.22
C ARG A 170 -12.19 18.88 -16.56
N ALA A 171 -11.56 17.69 -16.61
CA ALA A 171 -11.48 16.89 -17.83
C ALA A 171 -12.87 16.46 -18.31
N VAL A 172 -13.70 15.92 -17.41
CA VAL A 172 -15.10 15.56 -17.70
C VAL A 172 -15.88 16.75 -18.23
N SER A 173 -15.79 17.90 -17.58
CA SER A 173 -16.52 19.10 -18.02
C SER A 173 -16.10 19.58 -19.41
N HIS A 174 -14.80 19.46 -19.73
CA HIS A 174 -14.27 19.79 -21.05
C HIS A 174 -14.80 18.82 -22.10
N ASP A 175 -14.74 17.51 -21.83
CA ASP A 175 -15.09 16.46 -22.80
C ASP A 175 -16.60 16.35 -23.05
N LEU A 176 -17.44 16.78 -22.08
CA LEU A 176 -18.88 16.94 -22.27
C LEU A 176 -19.22 18.22 -23.06
N ARG A 177 -18.48 19.31 -22.88
CA ARG A 177 -18.75 20.59 -23.54
C ARG A 177 -18.53 20.54 -25.04
N SER A 178 -17.53 19.78 -25.49
CA SER A 178 -17.18 19.70 -26.93
C SER A 178 -18.32 19.12 -27.78
N PRO A 179 -18.83 17.89 -27.52
CA PRO A 179 -19.95 17.33 -28.30
C PRO A 179 -21.24 18.13 -28.13
N LEU A 180 -21.50 18.68 -26.94
CA LEU A 180 -22.66 19.53 -26.72
C LEU A 180 -22.61 20.80 -27.58
N ALA A 181 -21.43 21.42 -27.75
CA ALA A 181 -21.25 22.56 -28.64
C ALA A 181 -21.46 22.17 -30.12
N ALA A 182 -20.95 21.00 -30.53
CA ALA A 182 -21.14 20.50 -31.90
C ALA A 182 -22.62 20.21 -32.21
N ILE A 183 -23.35 19.55 -31.30
CA ILE A 183 -24.80 19.34 -31.40
C ILE A 183 -25.52 20.69 -31.53
N ARG A 184 -25.17 21.69 -30.72
CA ARG A 184 -25.78 23.01 -30.77
C ARG A 184 -25.54 23.72 -32.12
N ILE A 185 -24.33 23.62 -32.68
CA ILE A 185 -23.99 24.18 -33.99
C ILE A 185 -24.78 23.47 -35.09
N ALA A 186 -24.79 22.14 -35.10
CA ALA A 186 -25.51 21.36 -36.11
C ALA A 186 -27.04 21.60 -36.07
N ALA A 187 -27.59 21.71 -34.84
CA ALA A 187 -29.00 22.11 -34.65
C ALA A 187 -29.27 23.53 -35.15
N GLY A 188 -28.30 24.45 -34.97
CA GLY A 188 -28.36 25.79 -35.56
C GLY A 188 -28.40 25.77 -37.07
N THR A 189 -27.55 24.93 -37.68
CA THR A 189 -27.54 24.72 -39.15
C THR A 189 -28.87 24.19 -39.68
N LEU A 190 -29.53 23.26 -38.96
CA LEU A 190 -30.88 22.78 -39.37
C LEU A 190 -31.98 23.85 -39.29
N ARG A 191 -31.79 24.91 -38.53
CA ARG A 191 -32.74 26.05 -38.42
C ARG A 191 -32.48 27.14 -39.44
N ASP A 192 -31.36 27.06 -40.21
CA ASP A 192 -31.03 28.05 -41.23
C ASP A 192 -31.94 27.85 -42.47
N PRO A 193 -32.67 28.88 -42.94
CA PRO A 193 -33.48 28.80 -44.14
C PRO A 193 -32.68 28.40 -45.40
N ALA A 194 -31.39 28.68 -45.46
CA ALA A 194 -30.52 28.24 -46.56
C ALA A 194 -30.35 26.73 -46.59
N THR A 195 -30.23 26.11 -45.42
CA THR A 195 -30.12 24.65 -45.25
C THR A 195 -31.46 23.93 -45.45
N GLU A 196 -32.58 24.60 -45.29
CA GLU A 196 -33.91 24.03 -45.57
C GLU A 196 -34.05 23.58 -47.06
N ARG A 197 -33.35 24.25 -47.96
CA ARG A 197 -33.33 23.96 -49.40
C ARG A 197 -32.25 22.97 -49.85
N ASP A 198 -31.36 22.55 -48.92
CA ASP A 198 -30.31 21.62 -49.19
C ASP A 198 -30.48 20.31 -48.40
N PRO A 199 -31.07 19.26 -49.01
CA PRO A 199 -31.27 17.99 -48.31
C PRO A 199 -29.98 17.34 -47.84
N THR A 200 -28.85 17.57 -48.52
CA THR A 200 -27.55 16.97 -48.15
C THR A 200 -26.97 17.62 -46.92
N ALA A 201 -27.05 18.94 -46.79
CA ALA A 201 -26.64 19.68 -45.62
C ALA A 201 -27.50 19.34 -44.39
N ARG A 202 -28.82 19.13 -44.58
CA ARG A 202 -29.72 18.69 -43.52
C ARG A 202 -29.39 17.30 -43.03
N LEU A 203 -29.14 16.35 -43.94
CA LEU A 203 -28.76 14.99 -43.58
C LEU A 203 -27.43 14.99 -42.81
N ALA A 204 -26.43 15.72 -43.32
CA ALA A 204 -25.13 15.84 -42.66
C ALA A 204 -25.26 16.42 -41.26
N ALA A 205 -26.05 17.46 -41.04
CA ALA A 205 -26.28 18.06 -39.72
C ALA A 205 -27.02 17.11 -38.81
N ALA A 206 -28.00 16.34 -39.27
CA ALA A 206 -28.71 15.32 -38.50
C ALA A 206 -27.77 14.19 -38.07
N MET A 207 -26.98 13.66 -38.99
CA MET A 207 -25.97 12.63 -38.68
C MET A 207 -24.93 13.11 -37.67
N GLN A 208 -24.51 14.39 -37.76
CA GLN A 208 -23.59 14.96 -36.81
C GLN A 208 -24.20 15.03 -35.39
N ILE A 209 -25.48 15.44 -35.28
CA ILE A 209 -26.19 15.45 -33.99
C ILE A 209 -26.26 14.04 -33.40
N GLU A 210 -26.62 13.05 -34.20
CA GLU A 210 -26.71 11.65 -33.79
C GLU A 210 -25.36 11.13 -33.29
N ALA A 211 -24.30 11.32 -34.06
CA ALA A 211 -22.94 10.90 -33.72
C ALA A 211 -22.43 11.52 -32.42
N ASP A 212 -22.68 12.84 -32.19
CA ASP A 212 -22.24 13.53 -31.02
C ASP A 212 -23.12 13.19 -29.79
N ALA A 213 -24.42 12.91 -29.99
CA ALA A 213 -25.30 12.40 -28.92
C ALA A 213 -24.90 11.01 -28.45
N ASP A 214 -24.57 10.10 -29.38
CA ASP A 214 -24.05 8.78 -29.06
C ASP A 214 -22.71 8.85 -28.34
N ARG A 215 -21.83 9.76 -28.77
CA ARG A 215 -20.56 10.00 -28.09
C ARG A 215 -20.76 10.46 -26.66
N LEU A 216 -21.71 11.40 -26.43
CA LEU A 216 -22.04 11.89 -25.10
C LEU A 216 -22.60 10.77 -24.23
N SER A 217 -23.48 9.95 -24.77
CA SER A 217 -24.07 8.79 -24.08
C SER A 217 -23.00 7.81 -23.62
N ARG A 218 -22.06 7.47 -24.49
CA ARG A 218 -20.91 6.60 -24.14
C ARG A 218 -20.03 7.21 -23.04
N LEU A 219 -19.77 8.52 -23.07
CA LEU A 219 -19.02 9.21 -22.03
C LEU A 219 -19.70 9.13 -20.69
N VAL A 220 -21.02 9.39 -20.62
CA VAL A 220 -21.80 9.31 -19.38
C VAL A 220 -21.82 7.89 -18.83
N SER A 221 -22.05 6.88 -19.69
CA SER A 221 -22.01 5.47 -19.27
C SER A 221 -20.64 5.09 -18.69
N SER A 222 -19.55 5.45 -19.36
CA SER A 222 -18.18 5.17 -18.88
C SER A 222 -17.88 5.82 -17.52
N LEU A 223 -18.42 7.03 -17.27
CA LEU A 223 -18.27 7.71 -15.99
C LEU A 223 -19.04 7.03 -14.88
N LEU A 224 -20.27 6.56 -15.16
CA LEU A 224 -21.07 5.80 -14.21
C LEU A 224 -20.43 4.45 -13.88
N ASP A 225 -19.88 3.77 -14.89
CA ASP A 225 -19.17 2.51 -14.70
C ASP A 225 -17.91 2.71 -13.85
N LEU A 226 -17.12 3.76 -14.14
CA LEU A 226 -15.95 4.10 -13.33
C LEU A 226 -16.32 4.40 -11.87
N SER A 227 -17.42 5.13 -11.65
CA SER A 227 -17.93 5.41 -10.30
C SER A 227 -18.34 4.14 -9.55
N ARG A 228 -18.95 3.17 -10.25
CA ARG A 228 -19.30 1.85 -9.68
C ARG A 228 -18.06 1.03 -9.35
N ILE A 229 -17.04 1.07 -10.22
CA ILE A 229 -15.75 0.42 -10.01
C ILE A 229 -15.07 0.99 -8.76
N GLU A 230 -14.92 2.32 -8.69
CA GLU A 230 -14.24 2.99 -7.57
C GLU A 230 -14.94 2.78 -6.21
N SER A 231 -16.28 2.69 -6.21
CA SER A 231 -17.06 2.45 -5.00
C SER A 231 -17.12 0.97 -4.59
N GLY A 232 -16.59 0.05 -5.41
CA GLY A 232 -16.72 -1.38 -5.17
C GLY A 232 -18.17 -1.90 -5.26
N ALA A 233 -19.07 -1.14 -5.91
CA ALA A 233 -20.49 -1.43 -5.97
C ALA A 233 -20.88 -2.34 -7.15
N ILE A 234 -19.91 -2.94 -7.83
CA ILE A 234 -20.18 -3.89 -8.92
C ILE A 234 -20.67 -5.19 -8.33
N VAL A 235 -21.88 -5.56 -8.66
CA VAL A 235 -22.45 -6.89 -8.39
C VAL A 235 -22.42 -7.69 -9.69
N LEU A 236 -21.64 -8.78 -9.72
CA LEU A 236 -21.47 -9.59 -10.91
C LEU A 236 -22.56 -10.63 -11.04
N ASP A 237 -23.18 -10.71 -12.21
CA ASP A 237 -24.04 -11.84 -12.63
C ASP A 237 -23.22 -12.80 -13.50
N ARG A 238 -22.48 -13.70 -12.82
CA ARG A 238 -21.57 -14.63 -13.48
C ARG A 238 -22.28 -15.89 -13.94
N GLN A 239 -22.24 -16.16 -15.24
CA GLN A 239 -22.72 -17.39 -15.85
C GLN A 239 -21.64 -18.00 -16.76
N TRP A 240 -21.80 -19.25 -17.18
CA TRP A 240 -20.86 -19.92 -18.06
C TRP A 240 -21.12 -19.53 -19.51
N TYR A 241 -20.09 -18.98 -20.17
CA TYR A 241 -20.16 -18.58 -21.58
C TYR A 241 -18.97 -19.11 -22.37
N GLY A 242 -19.22 -19.47 -23.62
CA GLY A 242 -18.17 -19.73 -24.61
C GLY A 242 -17.46 -18.45 -25.00
N VAL A 243 -16.14 -18.49 -25.01
CA VAL A 243 -15.31 -17.32 -25.37
C VAL A 243 -15.45 -16.99 -26.86
N ASP A 244 -15.67 -17.98 -27.68
CA ASP A 244 -15.93 -17.85 -29.13
C ASP A 244 -17.21 -17.06 -29.42
N GLU A 245 -18.29 -17.34 -28.71
CA GLU A 245 -19.55 -16.61 -28.79
C GLU A 245 -19.36 -15.14 -28.33
N LEU A 246 -18.75 -14.94 -27.18
CA LEU A 246 -18.48 -13.61 -26.64
C LEU A 246 -17.67 -12.75 -27.62
N VAL A 247 -16.58 -13.29 -28.18
CA VAL A 247 -15.72 -12.56 -29.14
C VAL A 247 -16.47 -12.27 -30.43
N SER A 248 -17.15 -13.27 -31.01
CA SER A 248 -17.87 -13.13 -32.28
C SER A 248 -19.01 -12.10 -32.18
N ASP A 249 -19.80 -12.15 -31.11
CA ASP A 249 -20.88 -11.19 -30.87
C ASP A 249 -20.32 -9.79 -30.62
N THR A 250 -19.26 -9.64 -29.84
CA THR A 250 -18.64 -8.33 -29.59
C THR A 250 -18.09 -7.70 -30.87
N VAL A 251 -17.38 -8.47 -31.69
CA VAL A 251 -16.85 -7.99 -32.98
C VAL A 251 -17.99 -7.54 -33.90
N SER A 252 -19.06 -8.33 -34.00
CA SER A 252 -20.21 -8.00 -34.84
C SER A 252 -20.96 -6.74 -34.41
N ARG A 253 -20.96 -6.44 -33.13
CA ARG A 253 -21.67 -5.29 -32.53
C ARG A 253 -20.78 -4.05 -32.34
N THR A 254 -19.49 -4.09 -32.69
CA THR A 254 -18.60 -2.94 -32.54
C THR A 254 -18.57 -2.12 -33.85
N PRO A 255 -19.27 -0.97 -33.91
CA PRO A 255 -19.40 -0.19 -35.15
C PRO A 255 -18.08 0.38 -35.68
N ALA A 256 -17.13 0.64 -34.75
CA ALA A 256 -15.80 1.16 -35.09
C ALA A 256 -15.02 0.24 -36.03
N LEU A 257 -15.34 -1.05 -36.08
CA LEU A 257 -14.70 -2.06 -36.94
C LEU A 257 -15.26 -2.13 -38.37
N SER A 258 -16.31 -1.37 -38.70
CA SER A 258 -16.98 -1.45 -40.00
C SER A 258 -16.06 -1.15 -41.20
N GLY A 259 -14.92 -0.49 -40.99
CA GLY A 259 -13.89 -0.21 -41.98
C GLY A 259 -12.60 -1.02 -41.85
N CYS A 260 -12.56 -1.97 -40.91
CA CYS A 260 -11.38 -2.76 -40.58
C CYS A 260 -11.56 -4.22 -41.03
N THR A 261 -10.44 -4.88 -41.34
CA THR A 261 -10.43 -6.35 -41.48
C THR A 261 -10.14 -6.94 -40.11
N VAL A 262 -11.05 -7.76 -39.58
CA VAL A 262 -10.87 -8.43 -38.30
C VAL A 262 -10.63 -9.93 -38.50
N GLN A 263 -9.59 -10.46 -37.90
CA GLN A 263 -9.26 -11.88 -37.89
C GLN A 263 -9.45 -12.40 -36.45
N ILE A 264 -10.26 -13.45 -36.33
CA ILE A 264 -10.54 -14.10 -35.03
C ILE A 264 -9.82 -15.46 -35.02
N ASP A 265 -8.97 -15.66 -34.01
CA ASP A 265 -8.20 -16.90 -33.78
C ASP A 265 -8.38 -17.38 -32.35
N ILE A 266 -9.28 -18.32 -32.15
CA ILE A 266 -9.61 -18.85 -30.84
C ILE A 266 -9.15 -20.30 -30.75
N SER A 267 -8.25 -20.59 -29.83
CA SER A 267 -7.77 -21.95 -29.61
C SER A 267 -8.92 -22.87 -29.15
N SER A 268 -9.01 -24.05 -29.76
CA SER A 268 -9.98 -25.07 -29.36
C SER A 268 -9.77 -25.60 -27.92
N ALA A 269 -8.66 -25.25 -27.29
CA ALA A 269 -8.37 -25.58 -25.90
C ALA A 269 -8.99 -24.60 -24.89
N VAL A 270 -9.56 -23.48 -25.35
CA VAL A 270 -10.19 -22.49 -24.45
C VAL A 270 -11.50 -23.02 -23.91
N PRO A 271 -11.63 -23.23 -22.58
CA PRO A 271 -12.88 -23.68 -21.98
C PRO A 271 -13.89 -22.54 -21.88
N PRO A 272 -15.18 -22.84 -21.66
CA PRO A 272 -16.14 -21.85 -21.19
C PRO A 272 -15.66 -21.19 -19.89
N VAL A 273 -15.94 -19.91 -19.73
CA VAL A 273 -15.51 -19.10 -18.57
C VAL A 273 -16.74 -18.59 -17.83
N LYS A 274 -16.68 -18.60 -16.49
CA LYS A 274 -17.74 -18.08 -15.62
C LYS A 274 -17.57 -16.57 -15.46
N LEU A 275 -18.33 -15.81 -16.21
CA LEU A 275 -18.18 -14.35 -16.30
C LEU A 275 -19.55 -13.64 -16.40
N ASP A 276 -19.55 -12.34 -16.10
CA ASP A 276 -20.64 -11.44 -16.44
C ASP A 276 -20.47 -11.01 -17.89
N TYR A 277 -21.36 -11.54 -18.74
CA TYR A 277 -21.27 -11.36 -20.21
C TYR A 277 -21.26 -9.89 -20.62
N VAL A 278 -22.16 -9.07 -20.02
CA VAL A 278 -22.32 -7.66 -20.41
C VAL A 278 -21.06 -6.86 -20.06
N LEU A 279 -20.47 -7.10 -18.90
CA LEU A 279 -19.28 -6.36 -18.45
C LEU A 279 -18.02 -6.76 -19.24
N ILE A 280 -17.85 -8.05 -19.53
CA ILE A 280 -16.68 -8.49 -20.31
C ILE A 280 -16.85 -8.16 -21.78
N GLN A 281 -18.07 -8.22 -22.35
CA GLN A 281 -18.35 -7.72 -23.69
C GLN A 281 -18.00 -6.24 -23.79
N GLN A 282 -18.38 -5.41 -22.83
CA GLN A 282 -18.04 -3.99 -22.80
C GLN A 282 -16.52 -3.77 -22.68
N ALA A 283 -15.83 -4.56 -21.84
CA ALA A 283 -14.38 -4.51 -21.71
C ALA A 283 -13.68 -4.81 -23.06
N LEU A 284 -14.10 -5.89 -23.71
CA LEU A 284 -13.56 -6.26 -25.02
C LEU A 284 -13.89 -5.22 -26.11
N SER A 285 -15.12 -4.68 -26.13
CA SER A 285 -15.51 -3.60 -27.04
C SER A 285 -14.62 -2.36 -26.88
N ASN A 286 -14.26 -1.99 -25.65
CA ASN A 286 -13.35 -0.88 -25.39
C ASN A 286 -11.94 -1.13 -25.98
N LEU A 287 -11.45 -2.37 -25.94
CA LEU A 287 -10.18 -2.73 -26.58
C LEU A 287 -10.29 -2.69 -28.11
N LEU A 288 -11.39 -3.19 -28.69
CA LEU A 288 -11.65 -3.18 -30.12
C LEU A 288 -11.81 -1.75 -30.67
N ASP A 289 -12.55 -0.90 -29.95
CA ASP A 289 -12.68 0.53 -30.29
C ASP A 289 -11.32 1.23 -30.27
N ASN A 290 -10.47 0.88 -29.30
CA ASN A 290 -9.11 1.41 -29.22
C ASN A 290 -8.26 0.95 -30.41
N ALA A 291 -8.27 -0.33 -30.74
CA ALA A 291 -7.55 -0.88 -31.88
C ALA A 291 -8.03 -0.25 -33.21
N ALA A 292 -9.34 -0.17 -33.44
CA ALA A 292 -9.91 0.44 -34.66
C ALA A 292 -9.51 1.92 -34.82
N ARG A 293 -9.37 2.63 -33.72
CA ARG A 293 -9.01 4.06 -33.73
C ARG A 293 -7.55 4.31 -34.07
N TYR A 294 -6.64 3.46 -33.59
CA TYR A 294 -5.20 3.68 -33.74
C TYR A 294 -4.55 2.84 -34.85
N ALA A 295 -5.24 1.82 -35.33
CA ALA A 295 -4.77 1.01 -36.42
C ALA A 295 -4.72 1.82 -37.74
N PRO A 296 -3.69 1.66 -38.57
CA PRO A 296 -3.64 2.25 -39.90
C PRO A 296 -4.79 1.77 -40.78
N ALA A 297 -5.27 2.63 -41.69
CA ALA A 297 -6.30 2.24 -42.63
C ALA A 297 -5.89 1.02 -43.48
N GLY A 298 -6.76 0.00 -43.51
CA GLY A 298 -6.50 -1.26 -44.24
C GLY A 298 -5.62 -2.27 -43.51
N SER A 299 -5.19 -1.99 -42.27
CA SER A 299 -4.52 -2.99 -41.41
C SER A 299 -5.50 -4.02 -40.88
N VAL A 300 -4.99 -5.19 -40.48
CA VAL A 300 -5.77 -6.26 -39.88
C VAL A 300 -5.71 -6.12 -38.36
N ILE A 301 -6.87 -6.11 -37.70
CA ILE A 301 -6.99 -6.26 -36.26
C ILE A 301 -7.20 -7.72 -35.98
N ARG A 302 -6.35 -8.33 -35.13
CA ARG A 302 -6.49 -9.74 -34.75
C ARG A 302 -6.97 -9.87 -33.30
N VAL A 303 -7.94 -10.76 -33.12
CA VAL A 303 -8.44 -11.14 -31.77
C VAL A 303 -8.07 -12.60 -31.53
N GLU A 304 -7.26 -12.83 -30.51
CA GLU A 304 -6.81 -14.17 -30.15
C GLU A 304 -7.35 -14.56 -28.75
N ALA A 305 -7.70 -15.82 -28.59
CA ALA A 305 -7.99 -16.40 -27.28
C ALA A 305 -7.18 -17.68 -27.09
N LEU A 306 -6.45 -17.75 -25.97
CA LEU A 306 -5.61 -18.89 -25.61
C LEU A 306 -5.65 -19.13 -24.09
N VAL A 307 -5.27 -20.33 -23.68
CA VAL A 307 -5.16 -20.71 -22.25
C VAL A 307 -3.70 -20.61 -21.85
N ASP A 308 -3.48 -19.94 -20.73
CA ASP A 308 -2.17 -19.90 -20.08
C ASP A 308 -2.27 -20.59 -18.69
N PRO A 309 -1.63 -21.77 -18.53
CA PRO A 309 -1.65 -22.44 -17.24
C PRO A 309 -0.78 -21.67 -16.22
N PRO A 310 -1.16 -21.66 -14.92
CA PRO A 310 -0.35 -21.05 -13.88
C PRO A 310 1.07 -21.62 -13.82
N PRO A 311 2.09 -20.82 -13.50
CA PRO A 311 3.46 -21.28 -13.38
C PRO A 311 3.58 -22.46 -12.40
N GLY A 312 4.21 -23.57 -12.82
CA GLY A 312 4.40 -24.75 -11.99
C GLY A 312 3.24 -25.75 -12.00
N THR A 313 2.22 -25.54 -12.82
CA THR A 313 1.10 -26.49 -13.00
C THR A 313 1.59 -27.76 -13.69
N LEU A 314 1.28 -28.92 -13.11
CA LEU A 314 1.59 -30.20 -13.73
C LEU A 314 0.74 -30.37 -15.01
N PRO A 315 1.27 -31.07 -16.05
CA PRO A 315 0.54 -31.27 -17.32
C PRO A 315 -0.88 -31.84 -17.16
N GLU A 316 -1.11 -32.65 -16.12
CA GLU A 316 -2.43 -33.21 -15.79
C GLU A 316 -3.42 -32.19 -15.17
N GLN A 317 -2.92 -31.07 -14.65
CA GLN A 317 -3.70 -30.02 -14.01
C GLN A 317 -3.86 -28.78 -14.90
N ALA A 318 -3.03 -28.66 -15.93
CA ALA A 318 -2.98 -27.50 -16.84
C ALA A 318 -4.31 -27.20 -17.59
N GLY A 319 -5.25 -28.15 -17.58
CA GLY A 319 -6.59 -27.94 -18.17
C GLY A 319 -7.68 -27.68 -17.13
N ARG A 320 -7.39 -27.69 -15.82
CA ARG A 320 -8.42 -27.54 -14.78
C ARG A 320 -8.44 -26.15 -14.12
N HIS A 321 -7.29 -25.52 -13.99
CA HIS A 321 -7.17 -24.16 -13.43
C HIS A 321 -6.20 -23.37 -14.31
N GLY A 322 -6.53 -22.14 -14.64
CA GLY A 322 -5.68 -21.29 -15.46
C GLY A 322 -6.31 -19.93 -15.72
N GLU A 323 -5.73 -19.25 -16.67
CA GLU A 323 -6.27 -18.00 -17.18
C GLU A 323 -6.55 -18.12 -18.67
N VAL A 324 -7.70 -17.61 -19.08
CA VAL A 324 -8.01 -17.39 -20.50
C VAL A 324 -7.51 -16.00 -20.84
N HIS A 325 -6.59 -15.95 -21.78
CA HIS A 325 -6.03 -14.71 -22.31
C HIS A 325 -6.76 -14.33 -23.61
N LEU A 326 -7.48 -13.20 -23.57
CA LEU A 326 -8.05 -12.54 -24.73
C LEU A 326 -7.11 -11.43 -25.14
N ARG A 327 -6.63 -11.46 -26.39
CA ARG A 327 -5.68 -10.49 -26.95
C ARG A 327 -6.30 -9.77 -28.13
N VAL A 328 -6.20 -8.45 -28.14
CA VAL A 328 -6.53 -7.60 -29.28
C VAL A 328 -5.25 -6.99 -29.80
N ILE A 329 -4.88 -7.35 -31.02
CA ILE A 329 -3.59 -7.06 -31.63
C ILE A 329 -3.84 -6.05 -32.78
N ASP A 330 -3.20 -4.88 -32.66
CA ASP A 330 -3.20 -3.86 -33.66
C ASP A 330 -1.78 -3.57 -34.22
N HIS A 331 -1.70 -2.88 -35.33
CA HIS A 331 -0.46 -2.41 -35.95
C HIS A 331 -0.38 -0.88 -35.98
N GLY A 332 -0.91 -0.25 -34.95
CA GLY A 332 -0.86 1.20 -34.73
C GLY A 332 0.50 1.71 -34.26
N PRO A 333 0.55 2.89 -33.65
CA PRO A 333 1.80 3.49 -33.17
C PRO A 333 2.41 2.77 -31.94
N GLY A 334 1.70 1.81 -31.34
CA GLY A 334 2.12 1.13 -30.13
C GLY A 334 2.03 2.01 -28.87
N VAL A 335 2.46 1.42 -27.75
CA VAL A 335 2.54 2.09 -26.45
C VAL A 335 3.98 2.07 -25.94
N PRO A 336 4.61 3.23 -25.67
CA PRO A 336 5.95 3.29 -25.11
C PRO A 336 6.04 2.51 -23.79
N GLU A 337 7.14 1.80 -23.57
CA GLU A 337 7.35 0.95 -22.38
C GLU A 337 7.12 1.72 -21.08
N SER A 338 7.62 2.95 -21.00
CA SER A 338 7.48 3.83 -19.83
C SER A 338 6.03 4.24 -19.52
N GLU A 339 5.11 4.07 -20.48
CA GLU A 339 3.71 4.46 -20.34
C GLU A 339 2.76 3.26 -20.19
N ARG A 340 3.24 2.02 -20.46
CA ARG A 340 2.41 0.79 -20.43
C ARG A 340 1.71 0.54 -19.09
N ALA A 341 2.37 0.82 -17.97
CA ALA A 341 1.77 0.67 -16.65
C ALA A 341 0.64 1.66 -16.35
N ARG A 342 0.59 2.77 -17.11
CA ARG A 342 -0.33 3.89 -16.87
C ARG A 342 -1.48 3.99 -17.84
N VAL A 343 -1.45 3.27 -18.95
CA VAL A 343 -2.52 3.38 -19.99
C VAL A 343 -3.88 2.92 -19.50
N PHE A 344 -3.94 2.15 -18.42
CA PHE A 344 -5.16 1.72 -17.74
C PHE A 344 -5.60 2.68 -16.63
N ASP A 345 -4.79 3.70 -16.32
CA ASP A 345 -5.19 4.72 -15.34
C ASP A 345 -6.35 5.56 -15.93
N PRO A 346 -7.36 5.92 -15.13
CA PRO A 346 -8.43 6.80 -15.58
C PRO A 346 -7.87 8.12 -16.14
N PHE A 347 -8.39 8.56 -17.29
CA PHE A 347 -8.02 9.82 -17.99
C PHE A 347 -6.60 9.87 -18.55
N TYR A 348 -5.84 8.78 -18.46
CA TYR A 348 -4.50 8.75 -19.02
C TYR A 348 -4.52 8.68 -20.56
N ARG A 349 -3.59 9.39 -21.18
CA ARG A 349 -3.40 9.40 -22.66
C ARG A 349 -1.92 9.44 -22.97
N VAL A 350 -1.48 8.54 -23.84
CA VAL A 350 -0.10 8.46 -24.34
C VAL A 350 0.28 9.79 -25.00
N GLY A 351 1.40 10.40 -24.58
CA GLY A 351 1.90 11.66 -25.12
C GLY A 351 1.25 12.94 -24.57
N GLY A 352 0.34 12.87 -23.62
CA GLY A 352 -0.28 14.03 -22.94
C GLY A 352 -1.31 14.79 -23.78
N PRO A 353 -1.97 15.82 -23.21
CA PRO A 353 -3.09 16.53 -23.86
C PRO A 353 -2.72 17.43 -25.05
N SER A 354 -1.43 17.59 -25.42
CA SER A 354 -1.00 18.67 -26.31
C SER A 354 -0.17 18.27 -27.54
N LYS A 355 0.00 16.98 -27.89
CA LYS A 355 1.04 16.63 -28.86
C LYS A 355 0.63 16.53 -30.36
N ARG A 356 -0.64 16.73 -30.73
CA ARG A 356 -0.99 16.83 -32.15
C ARG A 356 -1.93 18.02 -32.42
N GLN A 357 -1.36 19.15 -32.77
CA GLN A 357 -2.12 20.24 -33.43
C GLN A 357 -2.63 19.73 -34.78
N GLY A 358 -3.93 19.53 -34.88
CA GLY A 358 -4.61 19.17 -36.14
C GLY A 358 -5.46 17.90 -36.10
N GLU A 359 -5.31 16.99 -35.15
CA GLU A 359 -6.20 15.84 -35.00
C GLU A 359 -7.24 16.14 -33.90
N THR A 360 -8.50 15.99 -34.25
CA THR A 360 -9.61 16.05 -33.26
C THR A 360 -9.32 15.06 -32.14
N PRO A 361 -9.27 15.50 -30.87
CA PRO A 361 -8.95 14.63 -29.74
C PRO A 361 -10.08 13.60 -29.57
N SER A 362 -9.97 12.46 -30.21
CA SER A 362 -10.99 11.42 -30.16
C SER A 362 -10.66 10.43 -29.06
N GLY A 363 -11.31 10.56 -27.90
CA GLY A 363 -11.25 9.61 -26.77
C GLY A 363 -10.91 10.25 -25.44
N ALA A 364 -11.77 10.06 -24.45
CA ALA A 364 -11.70 10.68 -23.14
C ALA A 364 -10.78 9.96 -22.14
N GLY A 365 -10.12 8.84 -22.53
CA GLY A 365 -9.21 8.09 -21.65
C GLY A 365 -9.93 7.23 -20.59
N TYR A 366 -11.21 6.94 -20.77
CA TYR A 366 -11.97 6.11 -19.80
C TYR A 366 -12.02 4.63 -20.20
N GLY A 367 -12.03 4.31 -21.48
CA GLY A 367 -12.32 2.96 -21.98
C GLY A 367 -11.38 1.89 -21.42
N LEU A 368 -10.07 2.15 -21.40
CA LEU A 368 -9.10 1.20 -20.84
C LEU A 368 -9.20 1.09 -19.31
N ALA A 369 -9.53 2.17 -18.62
CA ALA A 369 -9.75 2.14 -17.17
C ALA A 369 -11.00 1.34 -16.79
N VAL A 370 -12.10 1.51 -17.54
CA VAL A 370 -13.34 0.71 -17.38
C VAL A 370 -13.08 -0.76 -17.69
N CYS A 371 -12.34 -1.05 -18.78
CA CYS A 371 -11.90 -2.40 -19.13
C CYS A 371 -11.16 -3.05 -17.96
N SER A 372 -10.12 -2.38 -17.45
CA SER A 372 -9.33 -2.87 -16.32
C SER A 372 -10.19 -3.10 -15.06
N GLY A 373 -11.10 -2.18 -14.73
CA GLY A 373 -11.97 -2.31 -13.57
C GLY A 373 -12.94 -3.50 -13.67
N PHE A 374 -13.53 -3.74 -14.82
CA PHE A 374 -14.41 -4.90 -15.03
C PHE A 374 -13.66 -6.21 -14.97
N VAL A 375 -12.46 -6.27 -15.57
CA VAL A 375 -11.61 -7.47 -15.52
C VAL A 375 -11.15 -7.75 -14.10
N GLN A 376 -10.73 -6.71 -13.34
CA GLN A 376 -10.36 -6.86 -11.93
C GLN A 376 -11.53 -7.32 -11.06
N ALA A 377 -12.75 -6.84 -11.31
CA ALA A 377 -13.94 -7.33 -10.62
C ALA A 377 -14.16 -8.82 -10.84
N HIS A 378 -13.74 -9.38 -11.98
CA HIS A 378 -13.75 -10.81 -12.28
C HIS A 378 -12.58 -11.59 -11.68
N GLY A 379 -11.64 -10.91 -10.99
CA GLY A 379 -10.41 -11.51 -10.46
C GLY A 379 -9.29 -11.65 -11.48
N GLY A 380 -9.45 -11.03 -12.66
CA GLY A 380 -8.46 -11.02 -13.73
C GLY A 380 -7.58 -9.78 -13.74
N HIS A 381 -6.80 -9.63 -14.80
CA HIS A 381 -5.95 -8.45 -15.00
C HIS A 381 -5.85 -8.07 -16.50
N CYS A 382 -5.47 -6.81 -16.76
CA CYS A 382 -5.20 -6.31 -18.10
C CYS A 382 -3.72 -5.99 -18.27
N TRP A 383 -3.21 -6.15 -19.49
CA TRP A 383 -1.84 -5.74 -19.84
C TRP A 383 -1.78 -5.18 -21.25
N VAL A 384 -0.63 -4.59 -21.58
CA VAL A 384 -0.29 -4.15 -22.93
C VAL A 384 1.15 -4.49 -23.24
N GLU A 385 1.39 -4.99 -24.42
CA GLU A 385 2.70 -5.32 -24.96
C GLU A 385 2.89 -4.79 -26.38
N GLU A 386 4.11 -4.83 -26.88
CA GLU A 386 4.43 -4.43 -28.24
C GLU A 386 4.11 -5.58 -29.20
N THR A 387 3.41 -5.24 -30.29
CA THR A 387 3.13 -6.19 -31.35
C THR A 387 4.39 -6.42 -32.20
N ALA A 388 4.69 -7.68 -32.52
CA ALA A 388 5.75 -8.01 -33.47
C ALA A 388 5.51 -7.34 -34.81
N GLY A 389 6.47 -6.50 -35.27
CA GLY A 389 6.33 -5.69 -36.47
C GLY A 389 5.75 -4.29 -36.23
N GLY A 390 5.51 -3.90 -34.99
CA GLY A 390 4.98 -2.60 -34.57
C GLY A 390 3.49 -2.63 -34.30
N GLY A 391 3.06 -1.81 -33.36
CA GLY A 391 1.69 -1.76 -32.87
C GLY A 391 1.56 -2.08 -31.36
N ALA A 392 0.33 -2.27 -30.90
CA ALA A 392 0.05 -2.68 -29.53
C ALA A 392 -0.79 -3.97 -29.49
N THR A 393 -0.48 -4.82 -28.52
CA THR A 393 -1.30 -5.96 -28.14
C THR A 393 -1.88 -5.68 -26.76
N PHE A 394 -3.18 -5.45 -26.69
CA PHE A 394 -3.90 -5.31 -25.42
C PHE A 394 -4.48 -6.64 -25.02
N GLY A 395 -4.24 -7.06 -23.78
CA GLY A 395 -4.70 -8.34 -23.25
C GLY A 395 -5.60 -8.21 -22.03
N ILE A 396 -6.52 -9.17 -21.91
CA ILE A 396 -7.37 -9.43 -20.76
C ILE A 396 -7.09 -10.86 -20.34
N ALA A 397 -6.74 -11.07 -19.07
CA ALA A 397 -6.68 -12.39 -18.45
C ALA A 397 -7.90 -12.60 -17.55
N LEU A 398 -8.60 -13.70 -17.71
CA LEU A 398 -9.74 -14.09 -16.91
C LEU A 398 -9.46 -15.46 -16.28
N PRO A 399 -9.54 -15.58 -14.94
CA PRO A 399 -9.33 -16.85 -14.28
C PRO A 399 -10.49 -17.82 -14.59
N PHE A 400 -10.17 -19.10 -14.78
CA PHE A 400 -11.17 -20.16 -14.91
C PHE A 400 -10.80 -21.35 -14.03
N ASP A 401 -11.85 -22.08 -13.61
CA ASP A 401 -11.75 -23.33 -12.89
C ASP A 401 -12.68 -24.37 -13.54
N ALA A 402 -12.11 -25.28 -14.31
CA ALA A 402 -12.86 -26.33 -14.96
C ALA A 402 -13.51 -27.33 -13.97
N GLY A 403 -12.97 -27.44 -12.75
CA GLY A 403 -13.55 -28.28 -11.69
C GLY A 403 -14.92 -27.76 -11.20
N GLU A 404 -15.13 -26.43 -11.24
CA GLU A 404 -16.47 -25.87 -10.97
C GLU A 404 -17.50 -26.25 -12.05
N MET A 405 -17.06 -26.36 -13.31
CA MET A 405 -17.93 -26.72 -14.44
C MET A 405 -18.35 -28.18 -14.38
N ASP A 406 -17.43 -29.10 -14.09
CA ASP A 406 -17.71 -30.53 -13.93
C ASP A 406 -18.72 -30.76 -12.80
N ALA A 407 -18.60 -30.04 -11.68
CA ALA A 407 -19.53 -30.13 -10.55
C ALA A 407 -20.96 -29.66 -10.90
N VAL A 408 -21.10 -28.66 -11.77
CA VAL A 408 -22.40 -28.17 -12.24
C VAL A 408 -23.04 -29.16 -13.22
N GLY A 409 -22.25 -29.76 -14.11
CA GLY A 409 -22.68 -30.81 -15.04
C GLY A 409 -23.24 -32.04 -14.30
N GLU A 410 -22.49 -32.55 -13.30
CA GLU A 410 -22.91 -33.66 -12.47
C GLU A 410 -24.18 -33.37 -11.63
N ALA A 411 -24.34 -32.13 -11.15
CA ALA A 411 -25.52 -31.70 -10.40
C ALA A 411 -26.76 -31.61 -11.30
N SER A 412 -26.59 -31.16 -12.56
CA SER A 412 -27.68 -31.08 -13.55
C SER A 412 -28.15 -32.44 -14.02
N GLU A 413 -27.24 -33.39 -14.22
CA GLU A 413 -27.60 -34.80 -14.55
C GLU A 413 -28.35 -35.49 -13.40
N ARG A 414 -28.03 -35.17 -12.15
CA ARG A 414 -28.72 -35.70 -10.97
C ARG A 414 -30.13 -35.12 -10.77
N THR A 415 -30.36 -33.88 -11.24
CA THR A 415 -31.67 -33.18 -11.07
C THR A 415 -32.54 -33.22 -12.29
N GLY A 416 -32.08 -33.72 -13.44
CA GLY A 416 -32.90 -33.92 -14.67
C GLY A 416 -33.42 -32.62 -15.29
N GLN A 417 -32.84 -31.46 -14.93
CA GLN A 417 -33.14 -30.15 -15.54
C GLN A 417 -32.07 -29.77 -16.58
N PRO A 418 -32.46 -29.42 -17.81
CA PRO A 418 -31.50 -28.93 -18.78
C PRO A 418 -30.92 -27.61 -18.34
N VAL A 419 -29.62 -27.46 -18.49
CA VAL A 419 -28.89 -26.17 -18.33
C VAL A 419 -29.41 -25.24 -19.41
N ALA A 420 -30.02 -24.12 -19.02
CA ALA A 420 -30.52 -23.09 -19.93
C ALA A 420 -29.38 -22.11 -20.29
#